data_ad91247102b72d33f29e99f0ce06ac49
#
_entry.id   ad91247102b72d33f29e99f0ce06ac49
#
_cell.length_a   1.000
_cell.length_b   1.000
_cell.length_c   1.000
_cell.angle_alpha   90.00
_cell.angle_beta   90.00
_cell.angle_gamma   90.00
#
_symmetry.space_group_name_H-M   'P 1'
#
loop_
_entity.id
_entity.type
_entity.pdbx_description
1 polymer ?
#
loop_
_entity_poly.entity_id
_entity_poly.type
_entity_poly.pdbx_seq_one_letter_code
_entity_poly.pdbx_strand_id
1 'polypeptide(L)'
;MIDARPFTDPANTEHDAAVMRDMLGRMRAFAGGWLESPPPGPGALVREADAAGNRTWIRVPDRDALLAAGELTTVGFFGQARAQVDHDPIHRLEEAIVDTLELVRGVLSYFNLGLPHGGYGNLILCDTPDAPVRWHEHRIHAQAVELAPRHYHSARLHNGVVRSPLLGDADLVVLRTRYYDFDN
;
A
#
# COMPACT_ATOMS: atom_id res chain seq x y z
N MET A 1 25.55 7.87 -8.95
CA MET A 1 25.24 6.47 -9.28
C MET A 1 24.52 5.91 -8.07
N ILE A 2 23.22 5.69 -8.18
CA ILE A 2 22.46 5.03 -7.11
C ILE A 2 22.77 3.55 -7.27
N ASP A 3 23.39 2.94 -6.26
CA ASP A 3 23.59 1.50 -6.25
C ASP A 3 22.22 0.84 -5.99
N ALA A 4 21.56 0.35 -7.03
CA ALA A 4 20.23 -0.27 -6.94
C ALA A 4 20.22 -1.55 -6.08
N ARG A 5 21.33 -2.22 -5.96
CA ARG A 5 21.46 -3.48 -5.22
C ARG A 5 21.19 -3.35 -3.73
N PRO A 6 21.66 -2.29 -3.01
CA PRO A 6 21.29 -2.12 -1.61
C PRO A 6 19.79 -1.97 -1.40
N PHE A 7 19.06 -1.34 -2.34
CA PHE A 7 17.62 -1.19 -2.21
C PHE A 7 16.89 -2.54 -2.34
N THR A 8 17.30 -3.41 -3.24
CA THR A 8 16.71 -4.74 -3.45
C THR A 8 17.34 -5.82 -2.58
N ASP A 9 18.25 -5.48 -1.66
CA ASP A 9 18.84 -6.43 -0.72
C ASP A 9 17.73 -7.08 0.14
N PRO A 10 17.71 -8.42 0.24
CA PRO A 10 16.76 -9.14 1.10
C PRO A 10 16.76 -8.68 2.57
N ALA A 11 17.85 -8.12 3.08
CA ALA A 11 17.92 -7.54 4.42
C ALA A 11 16.91 -6.40 4.63
N ASN A 12 16.51 -5.70 3.56
CA ASN A 12 15.48 -4.66 3.64
C ASN A 12 14.07 -5.20 3.90
N THR A 13 13.83 -6.49 3.72
CA THR A 13 12.51 -7.11 3.98
C THR A 13 12.05 -6.91 5.41
N GLU A 14 12.94 -7.01 6.40
CA GLU A 14 12.57 -6.78 7.80
C GLU A 14 12.23 -5.30 8.07
N HIS A 15 12.97 -4.37 7.44
CA HIS A 15 12.66 -2.94 7.53
C HIS A 15 11.28 -2.64 6.93
N ASP A 16 11.00 -3.13 5.73
CA ASP A 16 9.71 -2.95 5.07
C ASP A 16 8.57 -3.58 5.88
N ALA A 17 8.79 -4.78 6.42
CA ALA A 17 7.82 -5.43 7.29
C ALA A 17 7.51 -4.60 8.54
N ALA A 18 8.52 -3.93 9.12
CA ALA A 18 8.32 -3.02 10.24
C ALA A 18 7.47 -1.79 9.82
N VAL A 19 7.73 -1.21 8.65
CA VAL A 19 6.91 -0.11 8.10
C VAL A 19 5.48 -0.58 7.82
N MET A 20 5.29 -1.77 7.25
CA MET A 20 3.95 -2.34 7.01
C MET A 20 3.19 -2.57 8.33
N ARG A 21 3.86 -3.00 9.40
CA ARG A 21 3.26 -3.15 10.73
C ARG A 21 2.86 -1.80 11.33
N ASP A 22 3.68 -0.76 11.15
CA ASP A 22 3.32 0.61 11.54
C ASP A 22 2.08 1.10 10.78
N MET A 23 2.05 0.93 9.46
CA MET A 23 0.86 1.25 8.64
C MET A 23 -0.38 0.49 9.13
N LEU A 24 -0.26 -0.81 9.46
CA LEU A 24 -1.36 -1.61 10.01
C LEU A 24 -1.79 -1.07 11.37
N GLY A 25 -0.85 -0.70 12.25
CA GLY A 25 -1.13 -0.10 13.55
C GLY A 25 -1.90 1.21 13.42
N ARG A 26 -1.50 2.08 12.49
CA ARG A 26 -2.22 3.34 12.19
C ARG A 26 -3.62 3.07 11.62
N MET A 27 -3.76 2.07 10.74
CA MET A 27 -5.06 1.65 10.21
C MET A 27 -5.99 1.14 11.34
N ARG A 28 -5.46 0.36 12.29
CA ARG A 28 -6.19 -0.11 13.47
C ARG A 28 -6.66 1.03 14.35
N ALA A 29 -5.78 2.00 14.63
CA ALA A 29 -6.14 3.18 15.43
C ALA A 29 -7.24 4.00 14.73
N PHE A 30 -7.12 4.19 13.42
CA PHE A 30 -8.10 4.90 12.60
C PHE A 30 -9.46 4.17 12.60
N ALA A 31 -9.46 2.86 12.35
CA ALA A 31 -10.68 2.06 12.36
C ALA A 31 -11.30 1.92 13.76
N GLY A 32 -10.49 1.87 14.81
CA GLY A 32 -10.95 1.87 16.20
C GLY A 32 -11.76 3.12 16.54
N GLY A 33 -11.33 4.29 16.06
CA GLY A 33 -12.07 5.54 16.23
C GLY A 33 -13.47 5.54 15.57
N TRP A 34 -13.69 4.72 14.56
CA TRP A 34 -15.02 4.60 13.93
C TRP A 34 -16.07 3.92 14.81
N LEU A 35 -15.64 3.11 15.80
CA LEU A 35 -16.56 2.50 16.75
C LEU A 35 -17.20 3.55 17.66
N GLU A 36 -16.46 4.64 17.93
CA GLU A 36 -16.91 5.76 18.76
C GLU A 36 -17.59 6.86 17.93
N SER A 37 -17.01 7.17 16.76
CA SER A 37 -17.49 8.23 15.87
C SER A 37 -17.37 7.81 14.40
N PRO A 38 -18.35 7.07 13.88
CA PRO A 38 -18.31 6.60 12.51
C PRO A 38 -18.33 7.77 11.51
N PRO A 39 -17.48 7.73 10.46
CA PRO A 39 -17.53 8.73 9.40
C PRO A 39 -18.85 8.67 8.64
N PRO A 40 -19.30 9.76 8.01
CA PRO A 40 -20.48 9.74 7.16
C PRO A 40 -20.23 8.84 5.93
N GLY A 41 -21.18 7.94 5.64
CA GLY A 41 -21.12 7.04 4.48
C GLY A 41 -20.33 5.74 4.73
N PRO A 42 -20.28 4.85 3.72
CA PRO A 42 -19.72 3.51 3.85
C PRO A 42 -18.19 3.51 3.84
N GLY A 43 -17.55 4.51 3.23
CA GLY A 43 -16.11 4.56 3.05
C GLY A 43 -15.45 5.71 3.79
N ALA A 44 -14.12 5.72 3.78
CA ALA A 44 -13.32 6.80 4.34
C ALA A 44 -12.12 7.13 3.43
N LEU A 45 -11.75 8.40 3.40
CA LEU A 45 -10.55 8.91 2.74
C LEU A 45 -9.85 9.89 3.67
N VAL A 46 -8.63 9.57 4.08
CA VAL A 46 -7.74 10.47 4.82
C VAL A 46 -6.61 10.90 3.91
N ARG A 47 -6.29 12.18 3.93
CA ARG A 47 -5.14 12.76 3.24
C ARG A 47 -4.40 13.64 4.23
N GLU A 48 -3.15 13.31 4.46
CA GLU A 48 -2.28 14.02 5.38
C GLU A 48 -0.95 14.34 4.69
N ALA A 49 -0.25 15.32 5.18
CA ALA A 49 1.15 15.56 4.85
C ALA A 49 1.90 15.86 6.15
N ASP A 50 3.09 15.28 6.28
CA ASP A 50 3.97 15.60 7.39
C ASP A 50 4.66 16.96 7.19
N ALA A 51 5.45 17.39 8.18
CA ALA A 51 6.18 18.66 8.13
C ALA A 51 7.24 18.71 7.00
N ALA A 52 7.67 17.56 6.48
CA ALA A 52 8.58 17.44 5.35
C ALA A 52 7.84 17.41 3.99
N GLY A 53 6.50 17.42 4.01
CA GLY A 53 5.66 17.36 2.81
C GLY A 53 5.44 15.93 2.28
N ASN A 54 5.86 14.89 3.00
CA ASN A 54 5.56 13.52 2.62
C ASN A 54 4.06 13.26 2.78
N ARG A 55 3.44 12.79 1.71
CA ARG A 55 2.00 12.56 1.67
C ARG A 55 1.66 11.20 2.24
N THR A 56 0.56 11.14 2.98
CA THR A 56 -0.07 9.91 3.46
C THR A 56 -1.51 9.90 3.01
N TRP A 57 -1.93 8.82 2.38
CA TRP A 57 -3.31 8.61 1.97
C TRP A 57 -3.80 7.27 2.50
N ILE A 58 -4.99 7.28 3.08
CA ILE A 58 -5.67 6.07 3.52
C ILE A 58 -7.06 6.09 2.88
N ARG A 59 -7.32 5.15 1.99
CA ARG A 59 -8.63 4.94 1.38
C ARG A 59 -9.22 3.63 1.87
N VAL A 60 -10.43 3.68 2.40
CA VAL A 60 -11.26 2.52 2.74
C VAL A 60 -12.55 2.65 1.95
N PRO A 61 -12.80 1.77 0.97
CA PRO A 61 -14.03 1.82 0.17
C PRO A 61 -15.28 1.49 0.96
N ASP A 62 -15.19 0.46 1.79
CA ASP A 62 -16.28 -0.07 2.62
C ASP A 62 -15.74 -0.42 4.01
N ARG A 63 -16.11 0.40 4.99
CA ARG A 63 -15.71 0.25 6.38
C ARG A 63 -16.24 -1.04 7.00
N ASP A 64 -17.49 -1.37 6.71
CA ASP A 64 -18.17 -2.50 7.34
C ASP A 64 -17.56 -3.81 6.80
N ALA A 65 -17.24 -3.87 5.51
CA ALA A 65 -16.50 -4.98 4.91
C ALA A 65 -15.10 -5.14 5.53
N LEU A 66 -14.37 -4.04 5.74
CA LEU A 66 -13.05 -4.07 6.37
C LEU A 66 -13.10 -4.59 7.81
N LEU A 67 -14.09 -4.15 8.60
CA LEU A 67 -14.24 -4.56 10.00
C LEU A 67 -14.76 -5.99 10.14
N ALA A 68 -15.53 -6.48 9.15
CA ALA A 68 -16.08 -7.84 9.14
C ALA A 68 -15.10 -8.91 8.67
N ALA A 69 -13.99 -8.53 8.01
CA ALA A 69 -13.00 -9.47 7.51
C ALA A 69 -12.30 -10.22 8.67
N GLY A 70 -12.30 -11.56 8.62
CA GLY A 70 -11.74 -12.39 9.69
C GLY A 70 -10.23 -12.57 9.62
N GLU A 71 -9.69 -12.66 8.40
CA GLU A 71 -8.27 -12.69 8.08
C GLU A 71 -8.02 -11.73 6.92
N LEU A 72 -6.86 -11.09 6.89
CA LEU A 72 -6.51 -10.13 5.86
C LEU A 72 -5.32 -10.62 5.05
N THR A 73 -5.49 -10.71 3.75
CA THR A 73 -4.36 -10.81 2.81
C THR A 73 -3.75 -9.43 2.62
N THR A 74 -2.42 -9.35 2.62
CA THR A 74 -1.72 -8.07 2.51
C THR A 74 -0.80 -8.03 1.30
N VAL A 75 -0.72 -6.86 0.66
CA VAL A 75 0.29 -6.54 -0.35
C VAL A 75 0.98 -5.25 0.06
N GLY A 76 2.31 -5.30 0.17
CA GLY A 76 3.15 -4.13 0.38
C GLY A 76 4.01 -3.87 -0.86
N PHE A 77 4.04 -2.65 -1.35
CA PHE A 77 4.94 -2.20 -2.41
C PHE A 77 5.88 -1.14 -1.85
N PHE A 78 7.17 -1.27 -2.15
CA PHE A 78 8.21 -0.30 -1.80
C PHE A 78 9.01 0.03 -3.04
N GLY A 79 8.98 1.30 -3.47
CA GLY A 79 9.63 1.77 -4.68
C GLY A 79 10.78 2.73 -4.39
N GLN A 80 11.90 2.55 -5.07
CA GLN A 80 13.02 3.50 -5.11
C GLN A 80 12.80 4.47 -6.28
N ALA A 81 12.30 5.66 -5.99
CA ALA A 81 11.96 6.63 -7.03
C ALA A 81 13.20 7.20 -7.73
N ARG A 82 13.06 7.51 -9.02
CA ARG A 82 14.07 8.23 -9.83
C ARG A 82 14.00 9.73 -9.51
N ALA A 83 15.11 10.32 -9.11
CA ALA A 83 15.15 11.73 -8.68
C ALA A 83 14.93 12.76 -9.81
N GLN A 84 15.14 12.38 -11.08
CA GLN A 84 15.15 13.32 -12.23
C GLN A 84 14.04 13.04 -13.23
N VAL A 85 12.92 12.48 -12.77
CA VAL A 85 11.77 12.13 -13.59
C VAL A 85 10.56 12.94 -13.14
N ASP A 86 9.74 13.37 -14.10
CA ASP A 86 8.43 13.92 -13.81
C ASP A 86 7.53 12.79 -13.25
N HIS A 87 7.15 12.90 -11.97
CA HIS A 87 6.31 11.94 -11.28
C HIS A 87 4.80 12.23 -11.41
N ASP A 88 4.40 13.34 -12.03
CA ASP A 88 2.98 13.68 -12.21
C ASP A 88 2.16 12.58 -12.89
N PRO A 89 2.66 11.86 -13.91
CA PRO A 89 1.88 10.78 -14.51
C PRO A 89 1.53 9.65 -13.55
N ILE A 90 2.49 9.22 -12.70
CA ILE A 90 2.23 8.13 -11.74
C ILE A 90 1.35 8.63 -10.59
N HIS A 91 1.50 9.88 -10.15
CA HIS A 91 0.64 10.48 -9.13
C HIS A 91 -0.81 10.59 -9.59
N ARG A 92 -1.06 10.99 -10.85
CA ARG A 92 -2.43 11.01 -11.40
C ARG A 92 -3.06 9.63 -11.47
N LEU A 93 -2.29 8.59 -11.81
CA LEU A 93 -2.78 7.23 -11.76
C LEU A 93 -3.09 6.78 -10.33
N GLU A 94 -2.27 7.17 -9.36
CA GLU A 94 -2.53 6.88 -7.96
C GLU A 94 -3.83 7.53 -7.48
N GLU A 95 -4.08 8.80 -7.82
CA GLU A 95 -5.36 9.47 -7.52
C GLU A 95 -6.53 8.72 -8.15
N ALA A 96 -6.43 8.34 -9.42
CA ALA A 96 -7.46 7.58 -10.11
C ALA A 96 -7.66 6.17 -9.52
N ILE A 97 -6.60 5.52 -9.02
CA ILE A 97 -6.67 4.25 -8.28
C ILE A 97 -7.49 4.44 -7.00
N VAL A 98 -7.16 5.46 -6.20
CA VAL A 98 -7.85 5.78 -4.95
C VAL A 98 -9.34 6.07 -5.18
N ASP A 99 -9.65 6.80 -6.25
CA ASP A 99 -11.03 7.19 -6.59
C ASP A 99 -11.88 6.02 -7.12
N THR A 100 -11.25 4.97 -7.63
CA THR A 100 -11.93 3.80 -8.22
C THR A 100 -11.76 2.52 -7.41
N LEU A 101 -11.24 2.61 -6.19
CA LEU A 101 -10.89 1.44 -5.38
C LEU A 101 -12.10 0.56 -5.06
N GLU A 102 -13.31 1.15 -4.91
CA GLU A 102 -14.56 0.42 -4.69
C GLU A 102 -14.94 -0.50 -5.87
N LEU A 103 -14.39 -0.29 -7.05
CA LEU A 103 -14.61 -1.16 -8.22
C LEU A 103 -13.77 -2.45 -8.17
N VAL A 104 -12.79 -2.52 -7.26
CA VAL A 104 -11.93 -3.70 -7.13
C VAL A 104 -12.42 -4.58 -5.98
N ARG A 105 -13.22 -5.57 -6.35
CA ARG A 105 -13.80 -6.50 -5.38
C ARG A 105 -12.73 -7.17 -4.53
N GLY A 106 -12.90 -7.06 -3.21
CA GLY A 106 -12.05 -7.70 -2.22
C GLY A 106 -10.86 -6.85 -1.77
N VAL A 107 -10.63 -5.68 -2.37
CA VAL A 107 -9.70 -4.69 -1.80
C VAL A 107 -10.44 -3.89 -0.73
N LEU A 108 -9.98 -4.00 0.50
CA LEU A 108 -10.61 -3.40 1.68
C LEU A 108 -10.01 -2.05 2.06
N SER A 109 -8.71 -1.87 1.80
CA SER A 109 -8.04 -0.58 2.02
C SER A 109 -6.81 -0.42 1.17
N TYR A 110 -6.45 0.83 0.92
CA TYR A 110 -5.22 1.27 0.30
C TYR A 110 -4.58 2.33 1.18
N PHE A 111 -3.40 2.05 1.70
CA PHE A 111 -2.60 2.97 2.50
C PHE A 111 -1.31 3.29 1.74
N ASN A 112 -1.06 4.56 1.49
CA ASN A 112 0.11 5.07 0.82
C ASN A 112 0.92 5.94 1.77
N LEU A 113 2.24 5.84 1.71
CA LEU A 113 3.18 6.56 2.55
C LEU A 113 4.39 7.02 1.73
N GLY A 114 4.64 8.33 1.69
CA GLY A 114 5.93 8.87 1.28
C GLY A 114 7.01 8.49 2.28
N LEU A 115 8.08 7.87 1.81
CA LEU A 115 9.21 7.44 2.62
C LEU A 115 10.36 8.48 2.53
N PRO A 116 11.26 8.51 3.52
CA PRO A 116 12.47 9.33 3.44
C PRO A 116 13.27 9.08 2.16
N HIS A 117 14.00 10.11 1.71
CA HIS A 117 14.86 10.06 0.51
C HIS A 117 14.14 9.79 -0.81
N GLY A 118 12.86 10.16 -0.91
CA GLY A 118 12.06 9.99 -2.12
C GLY A 118 11.61 8.55 -2.36
N GLY A 119 11.66 7.70 -1.36
CA GLY A 119 11.07 6.38 -1.40
C GLY A 119 9.54 6.45 -1.33
N TYR A 120 8.92 5.36 -1.73
CA TYR A 120 7.48 5.22 -1.76
C TYR A 120 7.07 3.86 -1.21
N GLY A 121 6.08 3.83 -0.34
CA GLY A 121 5.55 2.61 0.23
C GLY A 121 4.02 2.60 0.23
N ASN A 122 3.42 1.44 -0.03
CA ASN A 122 2.00 1.26 0.22
C ASN A 122 1.70 -0.08 0.90
N LEU A 123 0.55 -0.14 1.56
CA LEU A 123 -0.03 -1.33 2.13
C LEU A 123 -1.48 -1.46 1.67
N ILE A 124 -1.79 -2.58 1.06
CA ILE A 124 -3.14 -2.94 0.64
C ILE A 124 -3.64 -4.08 1.53
N LEU A 125 -4.85 -3.94 2.06
CA LEU A 125 -5.53 -5.00 2.79
C LEU A 125 -6.65 -5.57 1.92
N CYS A 126 -6.74 -6.89 1.86
CA CYS A 126 -7.70 -7.63 1.05
C CYS A 126 -8.45 -8.68 1.90
N ASP A 127 -9.67 -9.02 1.49
CA ASP A 127 -10.52 -10.02 2.16
C ASP A 127 -10.18 -11.47 1.78
N THR A 128 -9.51 -11.67 0.64
CA THR A 128 -9.20 -13.00 0.10
C THR A 128 -7.84 -13.04 -0.58
N PRO A 129 -7.20 -14.23 -0.66
CA PRO A 129 -5.93 -14.41 -1.39
C PRO A 129 -6.01 -14.08 -2.90
N ASP A 130 -7.22 -14.10 -3.50
CA ASP A 130 -7.41 -13.80 -4.92
C ASP A 130 -7.58 -12.30 -5.22
N ALA A 131 -7.89 -11.49 -4.21
CA ALA A 131 -8.10 -10.05 -4.40
C ALA A 131 -6.84 -9.33 -4.93
N PRO A 132 -5.59 -9.67 -4.54
CA PRO A 132 -4.39 -9.12 -5.16
C PRO A 132 -4.27 -9.38 -6.67
N VAL A 133 -4.80 -10.49 -7.17
CA VAL A 133 -4.82 -10.79 -8.62
C VAL A 133 -5.77 -9.84 -9.32
N ARG A 134 -7.01 -9.70 -8.81
CA ARG A 134 -8.00 -8.74 -9.34
C ARG A 134 -7.49 -7.30 -9.29
N TRP A 135 -6.78 -6.93 -8.22
CA TRP A 135 -6.10 -5.65 -8.10
C TRP A 135 -5.05 -5.44 -9.20
N HIS A 136 -4.21 -6.45 -9.44
CA HIS A 136 -3.18 -6.38 -10.48
C HIS A 136 -3.79 -6.23 -11.88
N GLU A 137 -4.92 -6.86 -12.15
CA GLU A 137 -5.64 -6.82 -13.43
C GLU A 137 -6.50 -5.56 -13.59
N HIS A 138 -6.72 -4.78 -12.52
CA HIS A 138 -7.48 -3.55 -12.60
C HIS A 138 -6.81 -2.56 -13.55
N ARG A 139 -7.57 -2.05 -14.54
CA ARG A 139 -7.04 -1.29 -15.68
C ARG A 139 -6.11 -0.14 -15.28
N ILE A 140 -6.46 0.64 -14.26
CA ILE A 140 -5.66 1.81 -13.83
C ILE A 140 -4.39 1.32 -13.12
N HIS A 141 -4.47 0.28 -12.30
CA HIS A 141 -3.31 -0.31 -11.64
C HIS A 141 -2.34 -0.93 -12.66
N ALA A 142 -2.86 -1.61 -13.69
CA ALA A 142 -2.03 -2.14 -14.77
C ALA A 142 -1.25 -1.04 -15.51
N GLN A 143 -1.86 0.12 -15.75
CA GLN A 143 -1.16 1.29 -16.31
C GLN A 143 -0.04 1.80 -15.38
N ALA A 144 -0.28 1.82 -14.06
CA ALA A 144 0.76 2.20 -13.10
C ALA A 144 1.94 1.21 -13.10
N VAL A 145 1.66 -0.10 -13.23
CA VAL A 145 2.69 -1.14 -13.37
C VAL A 145 3.50 -0.96 -14.65
N GLU A 146 2.86 -0.64 -15.78
CA GLU A 146 3.55 -0.36 -17.05
C GLU A 146 4.46 0.89 -16.97
N LEU A 147 4.07 1.88 -16.17
CA LEU A 147 4.88 3.08 -15.96
C LEU A 147 6.00 2.90 -14.92
N ALA A 148 5.92 1.89 -14.07
CA ALA A 148 6.84 1.68 -12.95
C ALA A 148 8.34 1.77 -13.38
N PRO A 149 8.80 1.15 -14.49
CA PRO A 149 10.20 1.25 -14.91
C PRO A 149 10.67 2.67 -15.26
N ARG A 150 9.75 3.58 -15.58
CA ARG A 150 10.09 4.98 -15.87
C ARG A 150 10.24 5.82 -14.60
N HIS A 151 9.53 5.42 -13.52
CA HIS A 151 9.45 6.20 -12.28
C HIS A 151 10.33 5.64 -11.17
N TYR A 152 10.65 4.35 -11.21
CA TYR A 152 11.45 3.67 -10.19
C TYR A 152 12.72 3.06 -10.77
N HIS A 153 13.80 3.07 -10.01
CA HIS A 153 15.00 2.28 -10.27
C HIS A 153 14.75 0.81 -9.97
N SER A 154 14.06 0.56 -8.87
CA SER A 154 13.78 -0.78 -8.37
C SER A 154 12.57 -0.78 -7.45
N ALA A 155 12.01 -1.96 -7.21
CA ALA A 155 10.91 -2.14 -6.28
C ALA A 155 10.98 -3.49 -5.54
N ARG A 156 10.39 -3.51 -4.34
CA ARG A 156 10.10 -4.72 -3.56
C ARG A 156 8.60 -4.86 -3.42
N LEU A 157 8.09 -6.06 -3.66
CA LEU A 157 6.68 -6.40 -3.49
C LEU A 157 6.55 -7.52 -2.46
N HIS A 158 5.87 -7.23 -1.35
CA HIS A 158 5.63 -8.15 -0.27
C HIS A 158 4.21 -8.67 -0.31
N ASN A 159 4.04 -9.99 -0.27
CA ASN A 159 2.75 -10.62 -0.02
C ASN A 159 2.76 -11.18 1.40
N GLY A 160 1.70 -10.94 2.16
CA GLY A 160 1.62 -11.32 3.55
C GLY A 160 0.19 -11.58 4.01
N VAL A 161 0.04 -11.76 5.31
CA VAL A 161 -1.23 -12.07 5.96
C VAL A 161 -1.28 -11.48 7.37
N VAL A 162 -2.47 -11.07 7.80
CA VAL A 162 -2.83 -10.81 9.20
C VAL A 162 -3.88 -11.84 9.58
N ARG A 163 -3.55 -12.76 10.49
CA ARG A 163 -4.41 -13.91 10.87
C ARG A 163 -5.40 -13.56 11.97
N SER A 164 -6.02 -12.40 11.84
CA SER A 164 -7.09 -11.92 12.71
C SER A 164 -7.92 -10.87 11.97
N PRO A 165 -9.11 -10.51 12.48
CA PRO A 165 -9.79 -9.28 12.09
C PRO A 165 -8.86 -8.07 12.23
N LEU A 166 -9.17 -6.98 11.52
CA LEU A 166 -8.36 -5.75 11.58
C LEU A 166 -8.08 -5.29 13.01
N LEU A 167 -9.10 -5.26 13.86
CA LEU A 167 -8.99 -4.82 15.26
C LEU A 167 -8.48 -5.91 16.22
N GLY A 168 -8.09 -7.07 15.71
CA GLY A 168 -7.44 -8.11 16.48
C GLY A 168 -5.97 -7.81 16.74
N ASP A 169 -5.28 -8.71 17.44
CA ASP A 169 -3.91 -8.54 17.94
C ASP A 169 -2.85 -9.22 17.07
N ALA A 170 -3.24 -10.03 16.06
CA ALA A 170 -2.27 -10.72 15.23
C ALA A 170 -1.44 -9.74 14.40
N ASP A 171 -0.14 -10.00 14.36
CA ASP A 171 0.81 -9.21 13.57
C ASP A 171 0.73 -9.54 12.08
N LEU A 172 1.24 -8.61 11.26
CA LEU A 172 1.46 -8.82 9.84
C LEU A 172 2.68 -9.73 9.63
N VAL A 173 2.47 -10.82 8.90
CA VAL A 173 3.52 -11.77 8.53
C VAL A 173 3.76 -11.68 7.03
N VAL A 174 4.97 -11.33 6.61
CA VAL A 174 5.40 -11.38 5.20
C VAL A 174 5.66 -12.85 4.84
N LEU A 175 4.97 -13.35 3.83
CA LEU A 175 5.08 -14.74 3.35
C LEU A 175 6.02 -14.86 2.15
N ARG A 176 6.09 -13.81 1.32
CA ARG A 176 6.89 -13.80 0.10
C ARG A 176 7.27 -12.37 -0.27
N THR A 177 8.52 -12.19 -0.72
CA THR A 177 9.01 -10.96 -1.35
C THR A 177 9.42 -11.23 -2.78
N ARG A 178 9.10 -10.31 -3.69
CA ARG A 178 9.62 -10.23 -5.06
C ARG A 178 10.41 -8.96 -5.20
N TYR A 179 11.51 -9.04 -5.95
CA TYR A 179 12.40 -7.92 -6.23
C TYR A 179 12.34 -7.60 -7.72
N TYR A 180 12.26 -6.32 -8.03
CA TYR A 180 12.25 -5.80 -9.39
C TYR A 180 13.39 -4.80 -9.51
N ASP A 181 14.26 -5.01 -10.49
CA ASP A 181 15.31 -4.08 -10.89
C ASP A 181 14.97 -3.60 -12.30
N PHE A 182 14.73 -2.30 -12.44
CA PHE A 182 14.30 -1.68 -13.69
C PHE A 182 15.46 -1.04 -14.45
N ASP A 183 16.68 -1.11 -13.93
CA ASP A 183 17.89 -0.57 -14.54
C ASP A 183 18.73 -1.63 -15.28
N ASN A 184 18.29 -2.90 -15.26
CA ASN A 184 18.91 -4.03 -15.96
C ASN A 184 18.19 -4.39 -17.24
#